data_35344145279a608374a2881b6e6f3a1e
#
_entry.id   35344145279a608374a2881b6e6f3a1e
#
_cell.length_a   1.000
_cell.length_b   1.000
_cell.length_c   1.000
_cell.angle_alpha   90.00
_cell.angle_beta   90.00
_cell.angle_gamma   90.00
#
_symmetry.space_group_name_H-M   'P 1'
#
loop_
_entity.id
_entity.type
_entity.pdbx_description
1 polymer ?
#
loop_
_entity_poly.entity_id
_entity_poly.type
_entity_poly.pdbx_seq_one_letter_code
_entity_poly.pdbx_strand_id
1 'polypeptide(L)'
;MNLNEFDYDLPDSAIAQEPLLNRTDSRLLIDIENQIKHSRVCNFPEIIKSGDLIVMNNTRVLPARFHTRKSTGGKVEILLLEEGRNENEWEALVKPSRKIDTGTIFKFGEDLEIEVLADRGKGLRKVRLDVKGDFIQTIEKYGEMPLPPYIKTKLDDRERYQTVYSEKSKSAAAPTAGLHMTNELLDRCVERGARIEFVELVVGLDTFRPIDSENIEEHEMHSEFYDVPENVITACKEAERVIAVGTTTVRALETAAMGKLKGRTDIFIKQPYDFKIVDLLLTNFHLPKSTLLIMLDAFLGERWKSLYQEALDQNYRFLSFGDAMLVQRRFLGN
;
A
#
# COMPACT_ATOMS: atom_id res chain seq x y z
N MET A 1 8.45 14.97 -17.82
CA MET A 1 7.63 15.54 -16.73
C MET A 1 8.54 15.75 -15.53
N ASN A 2 8.53 16.96 -14.92
CA ASN A 2 9.47 17.32 -13.84
C ASN A 2 8.89 16.87 -12.49
N LEU A 3 9.69 16.18 -11.66
CA LEU A 3 9.26 15.71 -10.34
C LEU A 3 8.83 16.86 -9.40
N ASN A 4 9.38 18.07 -9.58
CA ASN A 4 9.00 19.23 -8.77
C ASN A 4 7.55 19.70 -8.99
N GLU A 5 6.89 19.29 -10.08
CA GLU A 5 5.45 19.58 -10.31
C GLU A 5 4.56 18.83 -9.30
N PHE A 6 5.09 17.78 -8.66
CA PHE A 6 4.45 16.94 -7.64
C PHE A 6 4.95 17.25 -6.22
N ASP A 7 5.55 18.42 -6.03
CA ASP A 7 5.97 18.89 -4.72
C ASP A 7 4.86 19.73 -4.05
N TYR A 8 4.77 19.64 -2.75
CA TYR A 8 3.94 20.50 -1.91
C TYR A 8 4.51 20.50 -0.49
N ASP A 9 4.22 21.56 0.27
CA ASP A 9 4.68 21.68 1.65
C ASP A 9 3.82 20.78 2.56
N LEU A 10 4.40 19.69 3.06
CA LEU A 10 3.76 18.78 4.02
C LEU A 10 4.37 19.01 5.40
N PRO A 11 3.68 19.69 6.32
CA PRO A 11 4.18 19.85 7.68
C PRO A 11 4.30 18.51 8.41
N ASP A 12 5.38 18.31 9.16
CA ASP A 12 5.57 17.11 9.99
C ASP A 12 4.39 16.88 10.95
N SER A 13 3.75 17.96 11.43
CA SER A 13 2.57 17.91 12.31
C SER A 13 1.32 17.34 11.65
N ALA A 14 1.23 17.37 10.32
CA ALA A 14 0.12 16.77 9.59
C ALA A 14 0.29 15.24 9.41
N ILE A 15 1.50 14.70 9.60
CA ILE A 15 1.78 13.26 9.44
C ILE A 15 1.27 12.49 10.65
N ALA A 16 0.24 11.68 10.46
CA ALA A 16 -0.33 10.86 11.52
C ALA A 16 0.66 9.79 11.99
N GLN A 17 1.03 9.83 13.26
CA GLN A 17 1.95 8.87 13.87
C GLN A 17 1.24 7.63 14.44
N GLU A 18 -0.06 7.75 14.75
CA GLU A 18 -0.88 6.72 15.36
C GLU A 18 -2.26 6.64 14.69
N PRO A 19 -2.84 5.42 14.58
CA PRO A 19 -4.21 5.27 14.12
C PRO A 19 -5.20 5.84 15.15
N LEU A 20 -6.33 6.36 14.68
CA LEU A 20 -7.44 6.73 15.57
C LEU A 20 -7.97 5.49 16.31
N LEU A 21 -8.56 5.67 17.50
CA LEU A 21 -9.13 4.57 18.26
C LEU A 21 -10.15 3.77 17.42
N ASN A 22 -11.11 4.46 16.82
CA ASN A 22 -12.05 3.87 15.87
C ASN A 22 -11.57 4.16 14.44
N ARG A 23 -11.46 3.13 13.61
CA ARG A 23 -10.99 3.23 12.21
C ARG A 23 -11.86 4.17 11.37
N THR A 24 -13.17 4.14 11.59
CA THR A 24 -14.17 4.88 10.82
C THR A 24 -14.35 6.34 11.24
N ASP A 25 -13.67 6.78 12.33
CA ASP A 25 -13.69 8.18 12.77
C ASP A 25 -12.80 9.09 11.93
N SER A 26 -11.94 8.52 11.09
CA SER A 26 -11.11 9.27 10.13
C SER A 26 -12.00 10.17 9.28
N ARG A 27 -11.49 11.37 9.00
CA ARG A 27 -12.17 12.31 8.10
C ARG A 27 -12.10 11.80 6.67
N LEU A 28 -13.10 12.18 5.89
CA LEU A 28 -13.23 11.84 4.48
C LEU A 28 -13.45 13.11 3.67
N LEU A 29 -12.47 13.48 2.86
CA LEU A 29 -12.62 14.51 1.85
C LEU A 29 -13.20 13.86 0.59
N ILE A 30 -14.35 14.35 0.12
CA ILE A 30 -15.06 13.83 -1.03
C ILE A 30 -14.96 14.84 -2.15
N ASP A 31 -14.50 14.42 -3.35
CA ASP A 31 -14.55 15.21 -4.56
C ASP A 31 -15.19 14.40 -5.67
N ILE A 32 -16.48 14.55 -5.81
CA ILE A 32 -17.31 13.92 -6.86
C ILE A 32 -17.99 15.04 -7.63
N GLU A 33 -17.97 14.98 -8.96
CA GLU A 33 -18.56 16.00 -9.85
C GLU A 33 -17.96 17.40 -9.59
N ASN A 34 -16.68 17.46 -9.22
CA ASN A 34 -15.96 18.68 -8.83
C ASN A 34 -16.55 19.42 -7.61
N GLN A 35 -17.31 18.72 -6.77
CA GLN A 35 -17.86 19.27 -5.53
C GLN A 35 -17.11 18.70 -4.32
N ILE A 36 -16.44 19.61 -3.57
CA ILE A 36 -15.75 19.23 -2.34
C ILE A 36 -16.77 19.16 -1.20
N LYS A 37 -16.74 18.03 -0.48
CA LYS A 37 -17.52 17.83 0.75
C LYS A 37 -16.62 17.24 1.82
N HIS A 38 -16.83 17.67 3.07
CA HIS A 38 -16.14 17.10 4.23
C HIS A 38 -17.08 16.17 4.97
N SER A 39 -16.60 14.96 5.27
CA SER A 39 -17.36 13.94 5.97
C SER A 39 -16.44 13.13 6.90
N ARG A 40 -16.90 11.98 7.32
CA ARG A 40 -16.12 10.93 7.99
C ARG A 40 -16.29 9.61 7.26
N VAL A 41 -15.35 8.71 7.45
CA VAL A 41 -15.40 7.38 6.83
C VAL A 41 -16.62 6.59 7.27
N CYS A 42 -17.11 6.75 8.51
CA CYS A 42 -18.36 6.12 8.97
C CYS A 42 -19.59 6.45 8.11
N ASN A 43 -19.56 7.54 7.34
CA ASN A 43 -20.63 7.96 6.42
C ASN A 43 -20.37 7.50 4.97
N PHE A 44 -19.30 6.76 4.70
CA PHE A 44 -19.00 6.24 3.36
C PHE A 44 -20.19 5.45 2.75
N PRO A 45 -20.94 4.63 3.50
CA PRO A 45 -22.11 3.95 2.96
C PRO A 45 -23.22 4.87 2.42
N GLU A 46 -23.26 6.14 2.83
CA GLU A 46 -24.25 7.12 2.33
C GLU A 46 -23.95 7.58 0.90
N ILE A 47 -22.71 7.37 0.43
CA ILE A 47 -22.27 7.73 -0.92
C ILE A 47 -22.48 6.58 -1.89
N ILE A 48 -22.62 5.38 -1.36
CA ILE A 48 -22.82 4.15 -2.13
C ILE A 48 -24.18 4.14 -2.80
N LYS A 49 -24.18 3.71 -4.06
CA LYS A 49 -25.37 3.51 -4.88
C LYS A 49 -25.55 2.02 -5.18
N SER A 50 -26.79 1.62 -5.43
CA SER A 50 -27.04 0.27 -5.94
C SER A 50 -26.32 0.07 -7.27
N GLY A 51 -25.68 -1.08 -7.46
CA GLY A 51 -24.85 -1.38 -8.64
C GLY A 51 -23.38 -0.96 -8.51
N ASP A 52 -22.97 -0.31 -7.41
CA ASP A 52 -21.55 -0.05 -7.15
C ASP A 52 -20.80 -1.35 -6.86
N LEU A 53 -19.55 -1.41 -7.32
CA LEU A 53 -18.59 -2.45 -6.97
C LEU A 53 -17.44 -1.84 -6.17
N ILE A 54 -17.23 -2.29 -4.94
CA ILE A 54 -16.08 -1.92 -4.11
C ILE A 54 -15.04 -3.01 -4.26
N VAL A 55 -13.84 -2.66 -4.74
CA VAL A 55 -12.72 -3.59 -4.87
C VAL A 55 -11.63 -3.21 -3.89
N MET A 56 -11.11 -4.21 -3.17
CA MET A 56 -10.11 -4.03 -2.11
C MET A 56 -8.94 -5.01 -2.26
N ASN A 57 -7.76 -4.62 -1.83
CA ASN A 57 -6.59 -5.47 -1.79
C ASN A 57 -6.56 -6.24 -0.45
N ASN A 58 -6.71 -7.58 -0.49
CA ASN A 58 -6.79 -8.45 0.71
C ASN A 58 -5.43 -8.98 1.19
N THR A 59 -4.33 -8.39 0.74
CA THR A 59 -3.00 -8.79 1.22
C THR A 59 -2.84 -8.51 2.71
N ARG A 60 -2.14 -9.40 3.43
CA ARG A 60 -1.80 -9.27 4.85
C ARG A 60 -0.31 -8.99 5.00
N VAL A 61 0.04 -8.09 5.91
CA VAL A 61 1.44 -7.74 6.19
C VAL A 61 2.07 -8.80 7.07
N LEU A 62 3.24 -9.29 6.67
CA LEU A 62 4.09 -10.09 7.54
C LEU A 62 4.87 -9.19 8.52
N PRO A 63 5.06 -9.56 9.78
CA PRO A 63 6.00 -8.89 10.68
C PRO A 63 7.43 -9.23 10.26
N ALA A 64 7.81 -8.75 9.08
CA ALA A 64 8.98 -9.18 8.33
C ALA A 64 10.25 -8.38 8.63
N ARG A 65 10.24 -7.51 9.65
CA ARG A 65 11.41 -6.73 10.08
C ARG A 65 12.05 -7.37 11.29
N PHE A 66 13.33 -7.76 11.16
CA PHE A 66 14.10 -8.42 12.21
C PHE A 66 15.26 -7.54 12.66
N HIS A 67 15.44 -7.42 13.97
CA HIS A 67 16.57 -6.75 14.57
C HIS A 67 17.51 -7.76 15.20
N THR A 68 18.79 -7.70 14.81
CA THR A 68 19.84 -8.61 15.30
C THR A 68 21.19 -7.89 15.43
N ARG A 69 22.24 -8.65 15.71
CA ARG A 69 23.61 -8.14 15.77
C ARG A 69 24.56 -9.03 14.97
N LYS A 70 25.60 -8.39 14.41
CA LYS A 70 26.76 -9.12 13.89
C LYS A 70 27.54 -9.80 15.02
N SER A 71 28.37 -10.76 14.68
CA SER A 71 29.35 -11.35 15.62
C SER A 71 30.27 -10.30 16.26
N THR A 72 30.50 -9.18 15.57
CA THR A 72 31.26 -8.02 16.06
C THR A 72 30.45 -7.07 16.96
N GLY A 73 29.20 -7.38 17.28
CA GLY A 73 28.31 -6.59 18.13
C GLY A 73 27.51 -5.49 17.44
N GLY A 74 27.79 -5.19 16.16
CA GLY A 74 27.08 -4.17 15.40
C GLY A 74 25.61 -4.53 15.16
N LYS A 75 24.68 -3.58 15.33
CA LYS A 75 23.23 -3.77 15.04
C LYS A 75 23.02 -4.04 13.55
N VAL A 76 22.07 -4.91 13.25
CA VAL A 76 21.62 -5.26 11.90
C VAL A 76 20.11 -5.27 11.87
N GLU A 77 19.52 -4.68 10.86
CA GLU A 77 18.11 -4.81 10.48
C GLU A 77 18.03 -5.67 9.22
N ILE A 78 17.18 -6.67 9.25
CA ILE A 78 16.83 -7.50 8.09
C ILE A 78 15.34 -7.31 7.84
N LEU A 79 14.98 -6.96 6.63
CA LEU A 79 13.61 -6.75 6.24
C LEU A 79 13.31 -7.62 5.04
N LEU A 80 12.47 -8.64 5.24
CA LEU A 80 11.99 -9.48 4.14
C LEU A 80 11.05 -8.66 3.25
N LEU A 81 11.26 -8.76 1.95
CA LEU A 81 10.51 -8.00 0.95
C LEU A 81 9.54 -8.88 0.19
N GLU A 82 10.04 -9.97 -0.38
CA GLU A 82 9.28 -10.85 -1.25
C GLU A 82 9.82 -12.28 -1.16
N GLU A 83 8.92 -13.25 -1.21
CA GLU A 83 9.25 -14.66 -1.27
C GLU A 83 9.88 -14.99 -2.64
N GLY A 84 10.98 -15.75 -2.61
CA GLY A 84 11.68 -16.22 -3.79
C GLY A 84 10.97 -17.36 -4.50
N ARG A 85 11.60 -17.87 -5.57
CA ARG A 85 11.05 -19.03 -6.31
C ARG A 85 11.19 -20.36 -5.57
N ASN A 86 12.19 -20.48 -4.71
CA ASN A 86 12.41 -21.66 -3.89
C ASN A 86 11.77 -21.44 -2.52
N GLU A 87 11.31 -22.52 -1.94
CA GLU A 87 10.73 -22.50 -0.60
C GLU A 87 11.68 -21.89 0.43
N ASN A 88 11.16 -21.04 1.31
CA ASN A 88 11.90 -20.32 2.37
C ASN A 88 13.02 -19.37 1.89
N GLU A 89 13.14 -19.12 0.59
CA GLU A 89 14.04 -18.10 0.07
C GLU A 89 13.30 -16.77 -0.08
N TRP A 90 13.96 -15.68 0.30
CA TRP A 90 13.40 -14.33 0.27
C TRP A 90 14.39 -13.33 -0.29
N GLU A 91 13.88 -12.32 -0.98
CA GLU A 91 14.60 -11.07 -1.15
C GLU A 91 14.45 -10.25 0.13
N ALA A 92 15.55 -9.69 0.65
CA ALA A 92 15.57 -8.94 1.89
C ALA A 92 16.45 -7.71 1.78
N LEU A 93 16.04 -6.61 2.41
CA LEU A 93 16.88 -5.45 2.61
C LEU A 93 17.63 -5.58 3.93
N VAL A 94 18.98 -5.45 3.90
CA VAL A 94 19.82 -5.60 5.08
C VAL A 94 20.58 -4.29 5.36
N LYS A 95 20.43 -3.75 6.58
CA LYS A 95 21.06 -2.50 7.02
C LYS A 95 21.80 -2.67 8.36
N PRO A 96 23.05 -2.19 8.45
CA PRO A 96 23.93 -1.80 7.37
C PRO A 96 24.40 -3.01 6.57
N SER A 97 24.45 -2.91 5.24
CA SER A 97 24.82 -4.02 4.35
C SER A 97 26.33 -4.30 4.31
N ARG A 98 27.16 -3.34 4.71
CA ARG A 98 28.63 -3.50 4.77
C ARG A 98 29.01 -4.64 5.72
N LYS A 99 29.94 -5.51 5.25
CA LYS A 99 30.46 -6.67 6.01
C LYS A 99 29.35 -7.64 6.40
N ILE A 100 28.38 -7.85 5.54
CA ILE A 100 27.40 -8.93 5.60
C ILE A 100 27.53 -9.67 4.29
N ASP A 101 28.33 -10.73 4.31
CA ASP A 101 28.71 -11.49 3.15
C ASP A 101 27.82 -12.72 3.01
N THR A 102 27.85 -13.35 1.83
CA THR A 102 27.25 -14.65 1.58
C THR A 102 27.73 -15.68 2.59
N GLY A 103 26.83 -16.52 3.10
CA GLY A 103 27.09 -17.47 4.17
C GLY A 103 26.98 -16.91 5.58
N THR A 104 26.71 -15.59 5.74
CA THR A 104 26.41 -15.03 7.07
C THR A 104 25.08 -15.58 7.58
N ILE A 105 25.07 -16.11 8.80
CA ILE A 105 23.88 -16.66 9.45
C ILE A 105 23.54 -15.79 10.68
N PHE A 106 22.26 -15.40 10.75
CA PHE A 106 21.67 -14.72 11.90
C PHE A 106 20.70 -15.66 12.61
N LYS A 107 20.90 -15.84 13.93
CA LYS A 107 20.09 -16.74 14.76
C LYS A 107 19.09 -15.96 15.62
N PHE A 108 17.86 -16.44 15.66
CA PHE A 108 16.77 -15.91 16.47
C PHE A 108 16.23 -17.06 17.33
N GLY A 109 16.64 -17.12 18.59
CA GLY A 109 16.35 -18.25 19.48
C GLY A 109 16.88 -19.58 18.91
N GLU A 110 16.07 -20.64 19.07
CA GLU A 110 16.41 -21.99 18.60
C GLU A 110 15.62 -22.41 17.36
N ASP A 111 14.69 -21.59 16.91
CA ASP A 111 13.67 -21.93 15.93
C ASP A 111 13.70 -21.10 14.63
N LEU A 112 14.57 -20.08 14.54
CA LEU A 112 14.74 -19.32 13.30
C LEU A 112 16.22 -18.99 13.03
N GLU A 113 16.70 -19.37 11.85
CA GLU A 113 17.96 -18.90 11.29
C GLU A 113 17.70 -18.20 9.94
N ILE A 114 18.40 -17.08 9.70
CA ILE A 114 18.38 -16.35 8.43
C ILE A 114 19.78 -16.38 7.85
N GLU A 115 19.96 -17.09 6.75
CA GLU A 115 21.23 -17.20 6.02
C GLU A 115 21.25 -16.29 4.79
N VAL A 116 22.32 -15.53 4.61
CA VAL A 116 22.56 -14.74 3.40
C VAL A 116 23.09 -15.61 2.28
N LEU A 117 22.33 -15.80 1.22
CA LEU A 117 22.69 -16.64 0.07
C LEU A 117 23.42 -15.88 -1.02
N ALA A 118 23.07 -14.58 -1.25
CA ALA A 118 23.70 -13.78 -2.29
C ALA A 118 23.55 -12.28 -2.01
N ASP A 119 24.53 -11.51 -2.47
CA ASP A 119 24.48 -10.04 -2.55
C ASP A 119 23.85 -9.62 -3.88
N ARG A 120 22.80 -8.78 -3.82
CA ARG A 120 22.10 -8.23 -4.98
C ARG A 120 22.42 -6.74 -5.21
N GLY A 121 23.32 -6.19 -4.40
CA GLY A 121 23.68 -4.76 -4.44
C GLY A 121 22.71 -3.85 -3.66
N LYS A 122 23.12 -2.62 -3.43
CA LYS A 122 22.32 -1.56 -2.76
C LYS A 122 21.66 -1.98 -1.43
N GLY A 123 22.24 -2.95 -0.70
CA GLY A 123 21.69 -3.48 0.55
C GLY A 123 20.69 -4.62 0.36
N LEU A 124 20.32 -4.95 -0.86
CA LEU A 124 19.47 -6.09 -1.19
C LEU A 124 20.25 -7.39 -1.08
N ARG A 125 19.66 -8.39 -0.46
CA ARG A 125 20.21 -9.72 -0.26
C ARG A 125 19.19 -10.78 -0.62
N LYS A 126 19.65 -11.90 -1.17
CA LYS A 126 18.87 -13.12 -1.18
C LYS A 126 19.16 -13.87 0.11
N VAL A 127 18.14 -14.22 0.85
CA VAL A 127 18.25 -14.92 2.14
C VAL A 127 17.44 -16.20 2.13
N ARG A 128 17.82 -17.16 2.97
CA ARG A 128 17.04 -18.36 3.28
C ARG A 128 16.69 -18.35 4.76
N LEU A 129 15.43 -18.65 5.05
CA LEU A 129 14.92 -18.83 6.40
C LEU A 129 14.87 -20.32 6.71
N ASP A 130 15.59 -20.74 7.75
CA ASP A 130 15.45 -22.08 8.35
C ASP A 130 14.56 -21.94 9.59
N VAL A 131 13.34 -22.47 9.49
CA VAL A 131 12.29 -22.33 10.49
C VAL A 131 11.93 -23.69 11.05
N LYS A 132 12.03 -23.84 12.37
CA LYS A 132 11.57 -25.04 13.07
C LYS A 132 10.14 -24.82 13.57
N GLY A 133 9.18 -25.51 12.96
CA GLY A 133 7.77 -25.41 13.31
C GLY A 133 6.94 -24.61 12.32
N ASP A 134 5.90 -23.95 12.80
CA ASP A 134 5.01 -23.12 11.96
C ASP A 134 5.71 -21.82 11.54
N PHE A 135 5.72 -21.57 10.22
CA PHE A 135 6.41 -20.42 9.63
C PHE A 135 5.84 -19.10 10.15
N ILE A 136 4.52 -18.95 10.12
CA ILE A 136 3.86 -17.69 10.48
C ILE A 136 4.07 -17.39 11.95
N GLN A 137 3.87 -18.37 12.83
CA GLN A 137 4.06 -18.20 14.28
C GLN A 137 5.51 -17.83 14.60
N THR A 138 6.48 -18.43 13.91
CA THR A 138 7.90 -18.14 14.13
C THR A 138 8.26 -16.73 13.66
N ILE A 139 7.77 -16.29 12.50
CA ILE A 139 7.97 -14.93 12.01
C ILE A 139 7.31 -13.92 12.96
N GLU A 140 6.11 -14.19 13.45
CA GLU A 140 5.41 -13.34 14.43
C GLU A 140 6.14 -13.22 15.77
N LYS A 141 6.82 -14.27 16.20
CA LYS A 141 7.58 -14.30 17.46
C LYS A 141 8.78 -13.36 17.44
N TYR A 142 9.51 -13.29 16.33
CA TYR A 142 10.78 -12.58 16.24
C TYR A 142 10.73 -11.30 15.42
N GLY A 143 9.76 -11.20 14.52
CA GLY A 143 9.63 -10.09 13.60
C GLY A 143 8.79 -8.93 14.16
N GLU A 144 9.03 -7.75 13.63
CA GLU A 144 8.27 -6.53 13.88
C GLU A 144 7.53 -6.11 12.63
N MET A 145 6.39 -5.40 12.80
CA MET A 145 5.64 -4.84 11.68
C MET A 145 6.50 -3.82 10.94
N PRO A 146 6.65 -3.96 9.60
CA PRO A 146 7.47 -3.08 8.80
C PRO A 146 6.74 -1.76 8.49
N LEU A 147 6.53 -0.92 9.50
CA LEU A 147 5.89 0.38 9.33
C LEU A 147 6.68 1.27 8.36
N PRO A 148 6.00 2.14 7.60
CA PRO A 148 6.64 3.14 6.75
C PRO A 148 7.62 4.04 7.50
N PRO A 149 8.66 4.57 6.85
CA PRO A 149 9.76 5.28 7.53
C PRO A 149 9.34 6.61 8.20
N TYR A 150 8.22 7.19 7.81
CA TYR A 150 7.67 8.42 8.41
C TYR A 150 6.89 8.16 9.71
N ILE A 151 6.55 6.91 10.03
CA ILE A 151 5.97 6.52 11.32
C ILE A 151 7.13 6.20 12.27
N LYS A 152 7.28 7.05 13.28
CA LYS A 152 8.35 6.97 14.29
C LYS A 152 7.86 6.33 15.58
N THR A 153 6.55 6.34 15.82
CA THR A 153 5.92 5.75 17.00
C THR A 153 5.83 4.23 16.85
N LYS A 154 6.14 3.51 17.92
CA LYS A 154 5.94 2.06 17.97
C LYS A 154 4.45 1.75 18.03
N LEU A 155 4.01 0.80 17.22
CA LEU A 155 2.64 0.34 17.24
C LEU A 155 2.48 -0.78 18.29
N ASP A 156 1.67 -0.56 19.32
CA ASP A 156 1.44 -1.52 20.39
C ASP A 156 0.58 -2.70 19.91
N ASP A 157 -0.45 -2.42 19.13
CA ASP A 157 -1.33 -3.42 18.53
C ASP A 157 -1.01 -3.59 17.03
N ARG A 158 -0.41 -4.71 16.67
CA ARG A 158 -0.02 -5.05 15.27
C ARG A 158 -1.22 -5.12 14.33
N GLU A 159 -2.39 -5.53 14.82
CA GLU A 159 -3.62 -5.64 14.01
C GLU A 159 -4.14 -4.26 13.56
N ARG A 160 -3.66 -3.17 14.17
CA ARG A 160 -3.97 -1.81 13.70
C ARG A 160 -3.32 -1.47 12.36
N TYR A 161 -2.28 -2.21 11.94
CA TYR A 161 -1.65 -2.09 10.63
C TYR A 161 -2.08 -3.22 9.67
N GLN A 162 -3.23 -3.85 9.93
CA GLN A 162 -3.88 -4.84 9.09
C GLN A 162 -5.29 -4.39 8.74
N THR A 163 -5.75 -4.73 7.52
CA THR A 163 -7.15 -4.57 7.15
C THR A 163 -7.99 -5.69 7.78
N VAL A 164 -9.27 -5.43 8.05
CA VAL A 164 -10.17 -6.42 8.67
C VAL A 164 -10.47 -7.61 7.76
N TYR A 165 -10.17 -7.48 6.47
CA TYR A 165 -10.39 -8.48 5.43
C TYR A 165 -9.07 -9.07 4.88
N SER A 166 -7.95 -8.83 5.55
CA SER A 166 -6.65 -9.36 5.11
C SER A 166 -6.55 -10.87 5.31
N GLU A 167 -6.15 -11.59 4.27
CA GLU A 167 -6.08 -13.06 4.26
C GLU A 167 -4.68 -13.59 3.95
N LYS A 168 -4.05 -13.06 2.90
CA LYS A 168 -2.83 -13.63 2.30
C LYS A 168 -1.58 -12.95 2.85
N SER A 169 -0.89 -13.62 3.76
CA SER A 169 0.32 -13.12 4.44
C SER A 169 1.55 -13.15 3.54
N LYS A 170 1.74 -12.12 2.69
CA LYS A 170 2.87 -12.04 1.74
C LYS A 170 3.44 -10.65 1.58
N SER A 171 2.82 -9.62 2.15
CA SER A 171 3.15 -8.23 1.87
C SER A 171 4.12 -7.64 2.88
N ALA A 172 5.04 -6.80 2.42
CA ALA A 172 5.91 -6.00 3.28
C ALA A 172 5.24 -4.70 3.76
N ALA A 173 4.08 -4.32 3.20
CA ALA A 173 3.33 -3.14 3.61
C ALA A 173 1.81 -3.34 3.47
N ALA A 174 1.03 -2.64 4.31
CA ALA A 174 -0.42 -2.68 4.27
C ALA A 174 -1.00 -1.85 3.12
N PRO A 175 -2.14 -2.25 2.55
CA PRO A 175 -2.96 -1.37 1.71
C PRO A 175 -3.71 -0.36 2.60
N THR A 176 -3.02 0.74 2.95
CA THR A 176 -3.38 1.60 4.09
C THR A 176 -4.73 2.29 3.98
N ALA A 177 -5.24 2.54 2.77
CA ALA A 177 -6.59 3.05 2.57
C ALA A 177 -7.66 2.07 3.10
N GLY A 178 -7.38 0.77 3.10
CA GLY A 178 -8.25 -0.26 3.65
C GLY A 178 -8.28 -0.30 5.19
N LEU A 179 -7.33 0.34 5.86
CA LEU A 179 -7.31 0.39 7.33
C LEU A 179 -8.50 1.14 7.93
N HIS A 180 -9.17 1.97 7.14
CA HIS A 180 -10.38 2.68 7.55
C HIS A 180 -11.61 1.79 7.63
N MET A 181 -11.60 0.64 6.94
CA MET A 181 -12.75 -0.26 6.86
C MET A 181 -12.94 -1.06 8.14
N THR A 182 -14.21 -1.30 8.48
CA THR A 182 -14.63 -2.30 9.47
C THR A 182 -15.67 -3.21 8.82
N ASN A 183 -15.91 -4.39 9.40
CA ASN A 183 -16.91 -5.31 8.88
C ASN A 183 -18.30 -4.66 8.86
N GLU A 184 -18.66 -3.94 9.92
CA GLU A 184 -19.95 -3.23 10.03
C GLU A 184 -20.11 -2.15 8.96
N LEU A 185 -19.00 -1.45 8.60
CA LEU A 185 -19.02 -0.46 7.52
C LEU A 185 -19.25 -1.12 6.16
N LEU A 186 -18.58 -2.24 5.91
CA LEU A 186 -18.71 -3.02 4.68
C LEU A 186 -20.12 -3.63 4.55
N ASP A 187 -20.66 -4.18 5.64
CA ASP A 187 -22.02 -4.71 5.67
C ASP A 187 -23.05 -3.63 5.30
N ARG A 188 -22.91 -2.42 5.84
CA ARG A 188 -23.74 -1.27 5.49
C ARG A 188 -23.62 -0.87 4.02
N CYS A 189 -22.43 -1.00 3.40
CA CYS A 189 -22.26 -0.78 1.96
C CYS A 189 -23.04 -1.83 1.14
N VAL A 190 -22.99 -3.11 1.55
CA VAL A 190 -23.75 -4.19 0.93
C VAL A 190 -25.27 -3.96 1.08
N GLU A 191 -25.75 -3.54 2.24
CA GLU A 191 -27.15 -3.16 2.48
C GLU A 191 -27.62 -2.02 1.55
N ARG A 192 -26.70 -1.15 1.10
CA ARG A 192 -26.96 -0.10 0.10
C ARG A 192 -26.95 -0.60 -1.33
N GLY A 193 -26.66 -1.88 -1.55
CA GLY A 193 -26.65 -2.54 -2.86
C GLY A 193 -25.30 -2.56 -3.56
N ALA A 194 -24.20 -2.32 -2.83
CA ALA A 194 -22.86 -2.54 -3.36
C ALA A 194 -22.51 -4.03 -3.36
N ARG A 195 -21.66 -4.43 -4.32
CA ARG A 195 -20.92 -5.68 -4.30
C ARG A 195 -19.52 -5.40 -3.78
N ILE A 196 -18.90 -6.39 -3.11
CA ILE A 196 -17.53 -6.31 -2.61
C ILE A 196 -16.73 -7.45 -3.23
N GLU A 197 -15.58 -7.11 -3.80
CA GLU A 197 -14.64 -8.05 -4.40
C GLU A 197 -13.21 -7.76 -3.95
N PHE A 198 -12.36 -8.78 -4.05
CA PHE A 198 -10.98 -8.69 -3.57
C PHE A 198 -9.98 -9.03 -4.65
N VAL A 199 -8.87 -8.30 -4.63
CA VAL A 199 -7.68 -8.56 -5.44
C VAL A 199 -6.47 -8.74 -4.53
N GLU A 200 -5.42 -9.34 -5.03
CA GLU A 200 -4.13 -9.40 -4.36
C GLU A 200 -3.11 -8.54 -5.11
N LEU A 201 -2.43 -7.66 -4.41
CA LEU A 201 -1.19 -7.04 -4.86
C LEU A 201 -0.24 -7.01 -3.68
N VAL A 202 0.90 -7.68 -3.83
CA VAL A 202 1.94 -7.77 -2.80
C VAL A 202 2.73 -6.47 -2.80
N VAL A 203 2.52 -5.67 -1.75
CA VAL A 203 3.08 -4.32 -1.66
C VAL A 203 4.52 -4.38 -1.18
N GLY A 204 5.43 -3.85 -1.99
CA GLY A 204 6.82 -3.61 -1.59
C GLY A 204 6.98 -2.32 -0.78
N LEU A 205 8.06 -2.22 0.01
CA LEU A 205 8.36 -1.00 0.78
C LEU A 205 8.74 0.20 -0.08
N ASP A 206 9.17 -0.04 -1.31
CA ASP A 206 9.54 1.03 -2.24
C ASP A 206 8.36 1.93 -2.60
N THR A 207 7.12 1.44 -2.41
CA THR A 207 5.89 2.24 -2.54
C THR A 207 5.87 3.49 -1.65
N PHE A 208 6.63 3.47 -0.53
CA PHE A 208 6.73 4.60 0.39
C PHE A 208 8.02 5.41 0.25
N ARG A 209 8.80 5.17 -0.80
CA ARG A 209 10.01 5.95 -1.08
C ARG A 209 9.70 7.09 -2.04
N PRO A 210 10.25 8.29 -1.79
CA PRO A 210 10.25 9.34 -2.80
C PRO A 210 11.03 8.88 -4.05
N ILE A 211 10.69 9.46 -5.18
CA ILE A 211 11.43 9.27 -6.43
C ILE A 211 12.77 10.00 -6.33
N ASP A 212 13.86 9.32 -6.68
CA ASP A 212 15.22 9.88 -6.59
C ASP A 212 15.66 10.63 -7.85
N SER A 213 14.97 10.47 -9.01
CA SER A 213 15.29 11.11 -10.28
C SER A 213 14.52 12.43 -10.45
N GLU A 214 15.17 13.49 -10.98
CA GLU A 214 14.48 14.75 -11.30
C GLU A 214 13.44 14.61 -12.42
N ASN A 215 13.69 13.70 -13.36
CA ASN A 215 12.80 13.38 -14.44
C ASN A 215 12.04 12.08 -14.13
N ILE A 216 10.72 12.16 -14.01
CA ILE A 216 9.90 10.98 -13.68
C ILE A 216 9.92 9.90 -14.77
N GLU A 217 10.32 10.24 -16.02
CA GLU A 217 10.46 9.27 -17.10
C GLU A 217 11.62 8.29 -16.88
N GLU A 218 12.60 8.67 -16.05
CA GLU A 218 13.77 7.86 -15.71
C GLU A 218 13.52 6.96 -14.50
N HIS A 219 12.35 7.11 -13.86
CA HIS A 219 12.01 6.29 -12.71
C HIS A 219 11.59 4.89 -13.14
N GLU A 220 12.32 3.89 -12.65
CA GLU A 220 11.98 2.48 -12.83
C GLU A 220 11.07 2.01 -11.67
N MET A 221 9.82 1.66 -12.01
CA MET A 221 8.89 1.09 -11.05
C MET A 221 9.35 -0.31 -10.62
N HIS A 222 9.29 -0.57 -9.33
CA HIS A 222 9.49 -1.91 -8.82
C HIS A 222 8.34 -2.83 -9.27
N SER A 223 8.73 -4.04 -9.62
CA SER A 223 7.79 -5.06 -10.06
C SER A 223 7.14 -5.73 -8.84
N GLU A 224 5.82 -5.71 -8.75
CA GLU A 224 5.02 -6.31 -7.67
C GLU A 224 4.15 -7.44 -8.21
N PHE A 225 4.00 -8.52 -7.42
CA PHE A 225 3.09 -9.60 -7.76
C PHE A 225 1.65 -9.14 -7.58
N TYR A 226 0.78 -9.53 -8.54
CA TYR A 226 -0.66 -9.30 -8.44
C TYR A 226 -1.44 -10.52 -8.92
N ASP A 227 -2.67 -10.66 -8.39
CA ASP A 227 -3.64 -11.68 -8.77
C ASP A 227 -5.04 -11.05 -8.71
N VAL A 228 -5.70 -10.98 -9.86
CA VAL A 228 -7.07 -10.48 -10.01
C VAL A 228 -7.93 -11.63 -10.49
N PRO A 229 -8.81 -12.20 -9.65
CA PRO A 229 -9.69 -13.28 -10.04
C PRO A 229 -10.59 -12.91 -11.23
N GLU A 230 -10.92 -13.86 -12.09
CA GLU A 230 -11.71 -13.63 -13.31
C GLU A 230 -13.12 -13.09 -12.99
N ASN A 231 -13.73 -13.57 -11.88
CA ASN A 231 -15.01 -13.06 -11.40
C ASN A 231 -14.97 -11.56 -11.05
N VAL A 232 -13.82 -11.04 -10.57
CA VAL A 232 -13.65 -9.62 -10.27
C VAL A 232 -13.73 -8.79 -11.55
N ILE A 233 -13.05 -9.23 -12.63
CA ILE A 233 -13.11 -8.53 -13.93
C ILE A 233 -14.53 -8.59 -14.51
N THR A 234 -15.22 -9.70 -14.35
CA THR A 234 -16.64 -9.83 -14.75
C THR A 234 -17.49 -8.85 -13.95
N ALA A 235 -17.31 -8.81 -12.62
CA ALA A 235 -18.02 -7.89 -11.76
C ALA A 235 -17.76 -6.41 -12.13
N CYS A 236 -16.51 -6.06 -12.48
CA CYS A 236 -16.16 -4.71 -12.93
C CYS A 236 -16.90 -4.29 -14.21
N LYS A 237 -17.12 -5.24 -15.13
CA LYS A 237 -17.87 -4.96 -16.39
C LYS A 237 -19.37 -4.80 -16.17
N GLU A 238 -19.92 -5.42 -15.13
CA GLU A 238 -21.34 -5.38 -14.77
C GLU A 238 -21.69 -4.19 -13.87
N ALA A 239 -20.70 -3.61 -13.19
CA ALA A 239 -20.91 -2.55 -12.23
C ALA A 239 -21.27 -1.22 -12.90
N GLU A 240 -22.14 -0.43 -12.23
CA GLU A 240 -22.45 0.96 -12.61
C GLU A 240 -21.24 1.88 -12.33
N ARG A 241 -20.53 1.64 -11.22
CA ARG A 241 -19.28 2.33 -10.84
C ARG A 241 -18.36 1.38 -10.12
N VAL A 242 -17.08 1.43 -10.44
CA VAL A 242 -16.02 0.68 -9.75
C VAL A 242 -15.28 1.62 -8.78
N ILE A 243 -15.37 1.29 -7.50
CA ILE A 243 -14.71 2.03 -6.41
C ILE A 243 -13.48 1.23 -5.95
N ALA A 244 -12.30 1.70 -6.28
CA ALA A 244 -11.06 1.10 -5.79
C ALA A 244 -10.71 1.65 -4.40
N VAL A 245 -10.43 0.75 -3.45
CA VAL A 245 -9.90 1.13 -2.13
C VAL A 245 -8.40 0.93 -2.14
N GLY A 246 -7.68 2.05 -2.21
CA GLY A 246 -6.23 2.13 -2.26
C GLY A 246 -5.63 2.08 -3.67
N THR A 247 -4.49 2.72 -3.78
CA THR A 247 -3.70 2.83 -5.01
C THR A 247 -3.19 1.50 -5.52
N THR A 248 -2.96 0.54 -4.63
CA THR A 248 -2.58 -0.84 -4.97
C THR A 248 -3.69 -1.58 -5.70
N THR A 249 -4.95 -1.35 -5.31
CA THR A 249 -6.13 -1.89 -6.01
C THR A 249 -6.25 -1.31 -7.41
N VAL A 250 -6.03 0.00 -7.57
CA VAL A 250 -6.00 0.64 -8.91
C VAL A 250 -4.95 -0.03 -9.78
N ARG A 251 -3.72 -0.19 -9.30
CA ARG A 251 -2.63 -0.81 -10.08
C ARG A 251 -2.95 -2.24 -10.49
N ALA A 252 -3.54 -3.05 -9.59
CA ALA A 252 -3.94 -4.41 -9.90
C ALA A 252 -5.02 -4.45 -10.99
N LEU A 253 -6.10 -3.67 -10.84
CA LEU A 253 -7.22 -3.63 -11.79
C LEU A 253 -6.79 -3.10 -13.15
N GLU A 254 -6.07 -2.00 -13.21
CA GLU A 254 -5.63 -1.40 -14.47
C GLU A 254 -4.61 -2.29 -15.19
N THR A 255 -3.75 -3.02 -14.47
CA THR A 255 -2.87 -4.03 -15.08
C THR A 255 -3.70 -5.19 -15.64
N ALA A 256 -4.70 -5.69 -14.89
CA ALA A 256 -5.56 -6.78 -15.35
C ALA A 256 -6.36 -6.39 -16.59
N ALA A 257 -6.75 -5.11 -16.73
CA ALA A 257 -7.41 -4.57 -17.92
C ALA A 257 -6.58 -4.68 -19.20
N MET A 258 -5.24 -4.83 -19.08
CA MET A 258 -4.34 -5.08 -20.20
C MET A 258 -4.34 -6.56 -20.66
N GLY A 259 -5.18 -7.42 -20.07
CA GLY A 259 -5.43 -8.79 -20.53
C GLY A 259 -4.70 -9.87 -19.74
N LYS A 260 -3.90 -9.54 -18.73
CA LYS A 260 -3.24 -10.54 -17.88
C LYS A 260 -3.73 -10.40 -16.44
N LEU A 261 -4.39 -11.45 -15.95
CA LEU A 261 -5.07 -11.40 -14.64
C LEU A 261 -4.14 -11.71 -13.46
N LYS A 262 -3.01 -12.33 -13.70
CA LYS A 262 -2.06 -12.73 -12.66
C LYS A 262 -0.63 -12.64 -13.17
N GLY A 263 0.26 -12.17 -12.33
CA GLY A 263 1.69 -12.07 -12.68
C GLY A 263 2.41 -11.00 -11.89
N ARG A 264 3.30 -10.32 -12.58
CA ARG A 264 4.02 -9.17 -12.02
C ARG A 264 3.68 -7.92 -12.80
N THR A 265 3.57 -6.80 -12.09
CA THR A 265 3.30 -5.48 -12.67
C THR A 265 4.34 -4.47 -12.21
N ASP A 266 4.87 -3.75 -13.15
CA ASP A 266 5.68 -2.55 -12.99
C ASP A 266 4.97 -1.31 -13.55
N ILE A 267 3.64 -1.38 -13.65
CA ILE A 267 2.83 -0.30 -14.20
C ILE A 267 3.10 1.01 -13.44
N PHE A 268 3.53 2.01 -14.19
CA PHE A 268 3.67 3.38 -13.72
C PHE A 268 2.56 4.23 -14.30
N ILE A 269 1.48 4.42 -13.53
CA ILE A 269 0.34 5.22 -13.94
C ILE A 269 0.70 6.70 -13.76
N LYS A 270 0.87 7.41 -14.89
CA LYS A 270 1.19 8.85 -14.99
C LYS A 270 0.48 9.44 -16.20
N GLN A 271 0.31 10.75 -16.26
CA GLN A 271 -0.32 11.39 -17.41
C GLN A 271 0.50 11.27 -18.70
N PRO A 272 -0.16 11.10 -19.89
CA PRO A 272 -1.59 10.79 -20.04
C PRO A 272 -1.86 9.31 -19.74
N TYR A 273 -2.91 9.00 -18.99
CA TYR A 273 -3.36 7.65 -18.72
C TYR A 273 -4.88 7.53 -18.89
N ASP A 274 -5.33 6.54 -19.64
CA ASP A 274 -6.74 6.25 -19.87
C ASP A 274 -7.17 5.08 -18.98
N PHE A 275 -7.76 5.39 -17.83
CA PHE A 275 -8.26 4.41 -16.88
C PHE A 275 -9.39 3.57 -17.49
N LYS A 276 -9.27 2.25 -17.42
CA LYS A 276 -10.17 1.29 -18.06
C LYS A 276 -11.25 0.78 -17.12
N ILE A 277 -10.95 0.71 -15.82
CA ILE A 277 -11.81 0.04 -14.84
C ILE A 277 -12.28 1.01 -13.75
N VAL A 278 -11.36 1.77 -13.15
CA VAL A 278 -11.64 2.49 -11.92
C VAL A 278 -12.35 3.82 -12.17
N ASP A 279 -13.52 4.03 -11.54
CA ASP A 279 -14.29 5.27 -11.60
C ASP A 279 -14.09 6.17 -10.38
N LEU A 280 -14.00 5.56 -9.18
CA LEU A 280 -13.80 6.25 -7.92
C LEU A 280 -12.61 5.62 -7.17
N LEU A 281 -11.84 6.46 -6.51
CA LEU A 281 -10.70 6.04 -5.69
C LEU A 281 -10.87 6.53 -4.26
N LEU A 282 -10.94 5.59 -3.31
CA LEU A 282 -10.76 5.88 -1.88
C LEU A 282 -9.30 5.67 -1.53
N THR A 283 -8.62 6.71 -1.07
CA THR A 283 -7.19 6.64 -0.77
C THR A 283 -6.79 7.57 0.38
N ASN A 284 -5.60 7.38 0.96
CA ASN A 284 -4.98 8.33 1.87
C ASN A 284 -4.39 9.53 1.10
N PHE A 285 -3.99 10.57 1.82
CA PHE A 285 -3.11 11.62 1.28
C PHE A 285 -1.67 11.10 1.20
N HIS A 286 -0.96 11.40 0.11
CA HIS A 286 0.34 10.82 -0.22
C HIS A 286 1.48 11.81 -0.01
N LEU A 287 2.72 11.28 0.14
CA LEU A 287 3.93 12.07 0.21
C LEU A 287 4.15 12.92 -1.05
N PRO A 288 4.74 14.11 -0.92
CA PRO A 288 5.25 14.85 -2.08
C PRO A 288 6.27 13.99 -2.85
N LYS A 289 6.38 14.24 -4.15
CA LYS A 289 7.32 13.56 -5.05
C LYS A 289 7.25 12.03 -5.04
N SER A 290 6.06 11.46 -4.76
CA SER A 290 5.84 10.01 -4.74
C SER A 290 5.12 9.52 -6.00
N THR A 291 5.35 8.25 -6.35
CA THR A 291 4.64 7.57 -7.44
C THR A 291 3.12 7.55 -7.22
N LEU A 292 2.69 7.56 -5.96
CA LEU A 292 1.27 7.56 -5.58
C LEU A 292 0.62 8.92 -5.87
N LEU A 293 1.33 10.02 -5.63
CA LEU A 293 0.84 11.36 -5.98
C LEU A 293 0.79 11.56 -7.50
N ILE A 294 1.76 11.01 -8.24
CA ILE A 294 1.77 11.03 -9.69
C ILE A 294 0.58 10.24 -10.26
N MET A 295 0.24 9.09 -9.68
CA MET A 295 -0.96 8.35 -10.06
C MET A 295 -2.24 9.14 -9.74
N LEU A 296 -2.29 9.82 -8.62
CA LEU A 296 -3.41 10.67 -8.28
C LEU A 296 -3.56 11.84 -9.26
N ASP A 297 -2.45 12.43 -9.72
CA ASP A 297 -2.45 13.42 -10.80
C ASP A 297 -2.96 12.84 -12.12
N ALA A 298 -2.57 11.62 -12.47
CA ALA A 298 -3.14 10.94 -13.63
C ALA A 298 -4.66 10.74 -13.52
N PHE A 299 -5.17 10.52 -12.30
CA PHE A 299 -6.58 10.29 -12.01
C PHE A 299 -7.42 11.58 -12.01
N LEU A 300 -6.89 12.67 -11.44
CA LEU A 300 -7.60 13.94 -11.19
C LEU A 300 -7.16 15.11 -12.07
N GLY A 301 -6.02 15.00 -12.74
CA GLY A 301 -5.31 16.17 -13.26
C GLY A 301 -4.83 17.06 -12.13
N GLU A 302 -4.57 18.32 -12.40
CA GLU A 302 -4.07 19.31 -11.41
C GLU A 302 -5.02 19.58 -10.24
N ARG A 303 -6.25 19.04 -10.28
CA ARG A 303 -7.23 19.20 -9.21
C ARG A 303 -6.72 18.71 -7.86
N TRP A 304 -5.84 17.70 -7.83
CA TRP A 304 -5.24 17.22 -6.59
C TRP A 304 -4.57 18.35 -5.78
N LYS A 305 -3.98 19.36 -6.43
CA LYS A 305 -3.30 20.48 -5.76
C LYS A 305 -4.27 21.25 -4.85
N SER A 306 -5.45 21.58 -5.38
CA SER A 306 -6.47 22.28 -4.61
C SER A 306 -7.07 21.42 -3.49
N LEU A 307 -7.22 20.09 -3.71
CA LEU A 307 -7.72 19.16 -2.69
C LEU A 307 -6.72 19.00 -1.55
N TYR A 308 -5.43 18.96 -1.84
CA TYR A 308 -4.38 18.87 -0.82
C TYR A 308 -4.24 20.15 -0.02
N GLN A 309 -4.34 21.31 -0.71
CA GLN A 309 -4.36 22.60 -0.01
C GLN A 309 -5.58 22.68 0.94
N GLU A 310 -6.78 22.36 0.46
CA GLU A 310 -7.99 22.30 1.27
C GLU A 310 -7.83 21.38 2.48
N ALA A 311 -7.24 20.17 2.27
CA ALA A 311 -7.01 19.22 3.34
C ALA A 311 -6.05 19.78 4.41
N LEU A 312 -4.97 20.46 4.01
CA LEU A 312 -4.02 21.09 4.92
C LEU A 312 -4.67 22.24 5.69
N ASP A 313 -5.40 23.12 5.00
CA ASP A 313 -6.10 24.27 5.60
C ASP A 313 -7.16 23.83 6.64
N GLN A 314 -7.77 22.66 6.39
CA GLN A 314 -8.75 22.04 7.28
C GLN A 314 -8.13 21.11 8.33
N ASN A 315 -6.79 21.06 8.43
CA ASN A 315 -6.06 20.21 9.38
C ASN A 315 -6.41 18.70 9.25
N TYR A 316 -6.49 18.18 8.02
CA TYR A 316 -6.53 16.73 7.80
C TYR A 316 -5.21 16.10 8.21
N ARG A 317 -5.29 14.83 8.63
CA ARG A 317 -4.14 14.00 8.95
C ARG A 317 -3.69 13.28 7.69
N PHE A 318 -2.39 13.21 7.46
CA PHE A 318 -1.80 12.68 6.23
C PHE A 318 -1.17 11.29 6.42
N LEU A 319 -0.97 10.58 5.32
CA LEU A 319 -0.29 9.30 5.16
C LEU A 319 -1.05 8.12 5.79
N SER A 320 -0.35 7.02 6.10
CA SER A 320 -0.91 5.69 6.38
C SER A 320 -1.96 5.63 7.50
N PHE A 321 -1.77 6.37 8.57
CA PHE A 321 -2.71 6.47 9.70
C PHE A 321 -3.53 7.77 9.69
N GLY A 322 -3.42 8.51 8.60
CA GLY A 322 -4.13 9.77 8.40
C GLY A 322 -5.60 9.58 8.04
N ASP A 323 -6.15 10.62 7.46
CA ASP A 323 -7.50 10.68 6.94
C ASP A 323 -7.55 10.14 5.49
N ALA A 324 -8.71 10.12 4.90
CA ALA A 324 -8.94 9.61 3.56
C ALA A 324 -9.56 10.66 2.64
N MET A 325 -9.43 10.41 1.34
CA MET A 325 -10.17 11.09 0.30
C MET A 325 -10.89 10.08 -0.59
N LEU A 326 -12.10 10.43 -1.05
CA LEU A 326 -12.85 9.71 -2.07
C LEU A 326 -12.98 10.63 -3.27
N VAL A 327 -12.38 10.24 -4.37
CA VAL A 327 -12.28 11.09 -5.56
C VAL A 327 -12.78 10.37 -6.80
N GLN A 328 -13.41 11.13 -7.69
CA GLN A 328 -13.88 10.64 -8.97
C GLN A 328 -12.83 10.91 -10.04
N ARG A 329 -12.61 9.94 -10.94
CA ARG A 329 -11.70 10.14 -12.05
C ARG A 329 -12.18 11.31 -12.93
N ARG A 330 -11.22 12.05 -13.42
CA ARG A 330 -11.44 13.05 -14.46
C ARG A 330 -11.83 12.36 -15.77
N PHE A 331 -12.94 12.74 -16.36
CA PHE A 331 -13.21 12.38 -17.74
C PHE A 331 -12.33 13.27 -18.64
N LEU A 332 -11.46 12.63 -19.40
CA LEU A 332 -10.78 13.33 -20.50
C LEU A 332 -11.90 13.62 -21.52
N GLY A 333 -12.46 14.84 -21.48
CA GLY A 333 -13.45 15.25 -22.47
C GLY A 333 -12.88 15.10 -23.88
N ASN A 334 -13.71 14.55 -24.79
CA ASN A 334 -13.44 14.51 -26.22
C ASN A 334 -13.24 15.90 -26.80
#